data_1ad615373f0c57a6caceff070cb060b3
#
_entry.id   1ad615373f0c57a6caceff070cb060b3
#
_cell.length_a   1.000
_cell.length_b   1.000
_cell.length_c   1.000
_cell.angle_alpha   90.00
_cell.angle_beta   90.00
_cell.angle_gamma   90.00
#
_symmetry.space_group_name_H-M   'P 1'
#
loop_
_entity.id
_entity.type
_entity.pdbx_description
1 polymer ?
#
loop_
_entity_poly.entity_id
_entity_poly.type
_entity_poly.pdbx_seq_one_letter_code
_entity_poly.pdbx_strand_id
1 'polypeptide(L)'
;IAGNNQDYVRTHAEAIFSAGKYNIVSCSSKAVEKGMVDLSKYQMADLVLGSERNDGYSLVAYKTFTPLMQQMLKIYTTNGGNLFVSGTHVASDMTNNAETAFIGNILKCRFAGDNNSHSESVEGMGTKIQFYRTINEKHYAAYSPDNLTALGNAFPVLRYNDGYDAAVAYKGNDYRTFTMGFPFECIKDTQKQHSMMRGILNFLLE
;
A
#
# COMPACT_ATOMS: atom_id res chain seq x y z
N ILE A 1 -10.63 -12.50 6.86
CA ILE A 1 -9.96 -13.43 7.77
C ILE A 1 -10.92 -13.75 8.89
N ALA A 2 -11.31 -15.03 9.01
CA ALA A 2 -12.26 -15.45 10.03
C ALA A 2 -11.75 -15.09 11.44
N GLY A 3 -12.61 -14.45 12.22
CA GLY A 3 -12.31 -14.08 13.61
C GLY A 3 -11.49 -12.80 13.81
N ASN A 4 -11.14 -12.10 12.76
CA ASN A 4 -10.48 -10.80 12.90
C ASN A 4 -11.50 -9.68 12.95
N ASN A 5 -11.68 -9.09 14.12
CA ASN A 5 -12.61 -7.98 14.35
C ASN A 5 -11.98 -6.60 14.11
N GLN A 6 -10.84 -6.54 13.43
CA GLN A 6 -10.13 -5.30 13.19
C GLN A 6 -10.72 -4.55 12.02
N ASP A 7 -11.03 -3.30 12.25
CA ASP A 7 -11.47 -2.36 11.22
C ASP A 7 -10.26 -1.57 10.69
N TYR A 8 -9.57 -2.14 9.72
CA TYR A 8 -8.38 -1.52 9.14
C TYR A 8 -8.69 -0.20 8.42
N VAL A 9 -9.87 -0.11 7.83
CA VAL A 9 -10.37 1.14 7.23
C VAL A 9 -10.46 2.22 8.30
N ARG A 10 -10.89 1.88 9.51
CA ARG A 10 -10.92 2.81 10.63
C ARG A 10 -9.54 3.30 11.02
N THR A 11 -8.53 2.42 11.09
CA THR A 11 -7.14 2.79 11.39
C THR A 11 -6.61 3.81 10.38
N HIS A 12 -6.83 3.57 9.08
CA HIS A 12 -6.45 4.51 8.03
C HIS A 12 -7.23 5.83 8.15
N ALA A 13 -8.54 5.78 8.34
CA ALA A 13 -9.39 6.96 8.47
C ALA A 13 -9.01 7.83 9.67
N GLU A 14 -8.76 7.23 10.84
CA GLU A 14 -8.31 7.95 12.04
C GLU A 14 -6.96 8.64 11.80
N ALA A 15 -6.02 7.97 11.11
CA ALA A 15 -4.75 8.56 10.75
C ALA A 15 -4.90 9.73 9.77
N ILE A 16 -5.78 9.61 8.76
CA ILE A 16 -6.09 10.69 7.81
C ILE A 16 -6.73 11.88 8.54
N PHE A 17 -7.72 11.66 9.41
CA PHE A 17 -8.36 12.73 10.18
C PHE A 17 -7.41 13.42 11.16
N SER A 18 -6.41 12.70 11.67
CA SER A 18 -5.37 13.31 12.50
C SER A 18 -4.47 14.29 11.75
N ALA A 19 -4.37 14.14 10.44
CA ALA A 19 -3.57 15.00 9.58
C ALA A 19 -4.28 16.27 9.12
N GLY A 20 -5.63 16.27 9.08
CA GLY A 20 -6.41 17.42 8.63
C GLY A 20 -7.89 17.14 8.43
N LYS A 21 -8.57 18.08 7.82
CA LYS A 21 -10.00 17.96 7.47
C LYS A 21 -10.12 17.38 6.06
N TYR A 22 -10.43 16.11 5.98
CA TYR A 22 -10.62 15.39 4.71
C TYR A 22 -12.01 14.75 4.66
N ASN A 23 -12.57 14.64 3.46
CA ASN A 23 -13.77 13.84 3.21
C ASN A 23 -13.33 12.44 2.78
N ILE A 24 -13.74 11.42 3.51
CA ILE A 24 -13.37 10.02 3.26
C ILE A 24 -14.61 9.23 2.86
N VAL A 25 -14.47 8.45 1.80
CA VAL A 25 -15.46 7.45 1.38
C VAL A 25 -14.75 6.09 1.35
N SER A 26 -15.34 5.10 2.01
CA SER A 26 -14.83 3.73 2.02
C SER A 26 -15.70 2.83 1.14
N CYS A 27 -15.06 1.97 0.36
CA CYS A 27 -15.73 0.97 -0.46
C CYS A 27 -14.86 -0.28 -0.63
N SER A 28 -15.44 -1.37 -1.09
CA SER A 28 -14.66 -2.54 -1.49
C SER A 28 -14.04 -2.34 -2.88
N SER A 29 -12.93 -3.04 -3.16
CA SER A 29 -12.33 -3.11 -4.50
C SER A 29 -13.35 -3.51 -5.57
N LYS A 30 -14.24 -4.47 -5.24
CA LYS A 30 -15.33 -4.91 -6.13
C LYS A 30 -16.32 -3.81 -6.49
N ALA A 31 -16.55 -2.83 -5.60
CA ALA A 31 -17.44 -1.72 -5.92
C ALA A 31 -16.83 -0.80 -6.98
N VAL A 32 -15.51 -0.59 -6.92
CA VAL A 32 -14.75 0.12 -7.94
C VAL A 32 -14.77 -0.65 -9.26
N GLU A 33 -14.42 -1.93 -9.23
CA GLU A 33 -14.41 -2.80 -10.42
C GLU A 33 -15.77 -2.89 -11.15
N LYS A 34 -16.86 -2.83 -10.40
CA LYS A 34 -18.21 -2.80 -10.95
C LYS A 34 -18.71 -1.41 -11.39
N GLY A 35 -17.85 -0.38 -11.29
CA GLY A 35 -18.21 0.99 -11.65
C GLY A 35 -19.23 1.64 -10.70
N MET A 36 -19.47 1.06 -9.51
CA MET A 36 -20.36 1.63 -8.50
C MET A 36 -19.74 2.84 -7.80
N VAL A 37 -18.41 2.93 -7.79
CA VAL A 37 -17.62 4.05 -7.27
C VAL A 37 -16.74 4.58 -8.39
N ASP A 38 -16.92 5.84 -8.70
CA ASP A 38 -16.12 6.56 -9.69
C ASP A 38 -14.93 7.22 -9.01
N LEU A 39 -13.72 6.67 -9.22
CA LEU A 39 -12.49 7.19 -8.63
C LEU A 39 -12.14 8.61 -9.09
N SER A 40 -12.60 9.05 -10.27
CA SER A 40 -12.30 10.39 -10.79
C SER A 40 -12.80 11.54 -9.92
N LYS A 41 -13.71 11.24 -8.99
CA LYS A 41 -14.26 12.20 -8.02
C LYS A 41 -13.36 12.45 -6.81
N TYR A 42 -12.28 11.71 -6.69
CA TYR A 42 -11.38 11.74 -5.53
C TYR A 42 -9.96 12.11 -5.95
N GLN A 43 -9.30 12.94 -5.15
CA GLN A 43 -7.92 13.37 -5.40
C GLN A 43 -6.90 12.27 -5.09
N MET A 44 -7.26 11.37 -4.16
CA MET A 44 -6.40 10.27 -3.72
C MET A 44 -7.24 9.02 -3.47
N ALA A 45 -6.70 7.87 -3.83
CA ALA A 45 -7.19 6.56 -3.41
C ALA A 45 -6.17 5.90 -2.48
N ASP A 46 -6.66 5.39 -1.34
CA ASP A 46 -5.90 4.62 -0.37
C ASP A 46 -6.30 3.15 -0.51
N LEU A 47 -5.37 2.31 -0.98
CA LEU A 47 -5.56 0.88 -1.18
C LEU A 47 -5.03 0.10 0.02
N VAL A 48 -5.94 -0.40 0.84
CA VAL A 48 -5.65 -1.22 2.01
C VAL A 48 -5.64 -2.69 1.58
N LEU A 49 -4.47 -3.20 1.21
CA LEU A 49 -4.33 -4.54 0.61
C LEU A 49 -4.02 -5.64 1.65
N GLY A 50 -3.54 -5.26 2.83
CA GLY A 50 -3.26 -6.20 3.90
C GLY A 50 -2.27 -7.29 3.49
N SER A 51 -2.69 -8.55 3.60
CA SER A 51 -1.92 -9.72 3.18
C SER A 51 -2.54 -10.43 1.97
N GLU A 52 -3.25 -9.68 1.13
CA GLU A 52 -3.89 -10.23 -0.07
C GLU A 52 -2.84 -10.71 -1.09
N ARG A 53 -3.05 -11.91 -1.60
CA ARG A 53 -2.21 -12.53 -2.61
C ARG A 53 -2.94 -13.69 -3.28
N ASN A 54 -2.41 -14.16 -4.40
CA ASN A 54 -2.78 -15.46 -4.97
C ASN A 54 -2.02 -16.56 -4.22
N ASP A 55 -2.69 -17.31 -3.38
CA ASP A 55 -2.09 -18.42 -2.61
C ASP A 55 -2.10 -19.76 -3.35
N GLY A 56 -2.73 -19.81 -4.54
CA GLY A 56 -2.84 -21.01 -5.36
C GLY A 56 -3.85 -22.06 -4.87
N TYR A 57 -4.49 -21.84 -3.72
CA TYR A 57 -5.42 -22.82 -3.10
C TYR A 57 -6.88 -22.38 -3.19
N SER A 58 -7.15 -21.13 -3.48
CA SER A 58 -8.51 -20.62 -3.61
C SER A 58 -9.11 -20.99 -4.97
N LEU A 59 -10.41 -21.35 -4.96
CA LEU A 59 -11.20 -21.54 -6.19
C LEU A 59 -11.35 -20.24 -6.99
N VAL A 60 -11.20 -19.10 -6.33
CA VAL A 60 -11.11 -17.78 -6.96
C VAL A 60 -9.67 -17.29 -6.81
N ALA A 61 -9.01 -17.02 -7.92
CA ALA A 61 -7.67 -16.44 -7.88
C ALA A 61 -7.73 -15.06 -7.26
N TYR A 62 -7.26 -14.95 -6.02
CA TYR A 62 -7.03 -13.65 -5.39
C TYR A 62 -5.67 -13.14 -5.85
N LYS A 63 -5.67 -11.97 -6.45
CA LYS A 63 -4.46 -11.22 -6.76
C LYS A 63 -4.52 -9.91 -6.00
N THR A 64 -3.37 -9.43 -5.58
CA THR A 64 -3.25 -8.10 -4.98
C THR A 64 -3.87 -7.03 -5.87
N PHE A 65 -3.64 -7.12 -7.18
CA PHE A 65 -4.32 -6.29 -8.18
C PHE A 65 -4.91 -7.18 -9.27
N THR A 66 -6.24 -7.28 -9.31
CA THR A 66 -6.92 -7.95 -10.43
C THR A 66 -6.68 -7.19 -11.73
N PRO A 67 -6.75 -7.84 -12.92
CA PRO A 67 -6.58 -7.15 -14.19
C PRO A 67 -7.50 -5.94 -14.36
N LEU A 68 -8.74 -6.04 -13.86
CA LEU A 68 -9.70 -4.95 -13.93
C LEU A 68 -9.29 -3.80 -13.00
N MET A 69 -8.86 -4.09 -11.77
CA MET A 69 -8.35 -3.06 -10.84
C MET A 69 -7.13 -2.36 -11.42
N GLN A 70 -6.18 -3.09 -12.02
CA GLN A 70 -5.01 -2.51 -12.69
C GLN A 70 -5.43 -1.50 -13.78
N GLN A 71 -6.44 -1.86 -14.59
CA GLN A 71 -6.98 -0.98 -15.62
C GLN A 71 -7.63 0.28 -15.03
N MET A 72 -8.46 0.12 -14.00
CA MET A 72 -9.14 1.24 -13.33
C MET A 72 -8.14 2.21 -12.71
N LEU A 73 -7.13 1.69 -11.99
CA LEU A 73 -6.10 2.51 -11.37
C LEU A 73 -5.19 3.20 -12.41
N LYS A 74 -4.89 2.54 -13.53
CA LYS A 74 -4.17 3.16 -14.65
C LYS A 74 -4.95 4.36 -15.21
N ILE A 75 -6.25 4.20 -15.46
CA ILE A 75 -7.10 5.30 -15.94
C ILE A 75 -7.13 6.43 -14.90
N TYR A 76 -7.30 6.10 -13.64
CA TYR A 76 -7.36 7.05 -12.55
C TYR A 76 -6.08 7.89 -12.43
N THR A 77 -4.91 7.26 -12.43
CA THR A 77 -3.62 7.95 -12.34
C THR A 77 -3.32 8.79 -13.59
N THR A 78 -3.63 8.27 -14.79
CA THR A 78 -3.47 9.03 -16.03
C THR A 78 -4.30 10.32 -16.04
N ASN A 79 -5.41 10.36 -15.30
CA ASN A 79 -6.27 11.52 -15.14
C ASN A 79 -5.95 12.37 -13.88
N GLY A 80 -4.78 12.18 -13.29
CA GLY A 80 -4.31 13.04 -12.19
C GLY A 80 -4.62 12.50 -10.78
N GLY A 81 -5.18 11.30 -10.65
CA GLY A 81 -5.46 10.70 -9.35
C GLY A 81 -4.20 10.16 -8.67
N ASN A 82 -4.04 10.40 -7.38
CA ASN A 82 -2.90 9.95 -6.60
C ASN A 82 -3.19 8.66 -5.84
N LEU A 83 -2.17 7.80 -5.64
CA LEU A 83 -2.33 6.51 -4.98
C LEU A 83 -1.45 6.40 -3.73
N PHE A 84 -2.09 6.02 -2.63
CA PHE A 84 -1.42 5.38 -1.50
C PHE A 84 -1.71 3.88 -1.57
N VAL A 85 -0.69 3.04 -1.48
CA VAL A 85 -0.81 1.57 -1.53
C VAL A 85 -0.03 0.99 -0.37
N SER A 86 -0.66 0.13 0.43
CA SER A 86 0.00 -0.58 1.52
C SER A 86 -0.44 -2.03 1.61
N GLY A 87 0.52 -2.93 1.77
CA GLY A 87 0.25 -4.37 1.88
C GLY A 87 1.52 -5.20 1.90
N THR A 88 1.39 -6.45 2.32
CA THR A 88 2.53 -7.37 2.48
C THR A 88 3.05 -7.89 1.13
N HIS A 89 2.17 -8.04 0.13
CA HIS A 89 2.48 -8.69 -1.14
C HIS A 89 2.21 -7.80 -2.36
N VAL A 90 2.44 -6.50 -2.24
CA VAL A 90 2.17 -5.51 -3.30
C VAL A 90 2.95 -5.80 -4.59
N ALA A 91 4.21 -6.20 -4.45
CA ALA A 91 5.09 -6.44 -5.58
C ALA A 91 5.42 -7.93 -5.79
N SER A 92 5.57 -8.70 -4.72
CA SER A 92 5.89 -10.14 -4.82
C SER A 92 4.76 -10.92 -5.48
N ASP A 93 3.51 -10.68 -5.14
CA ASP A 93 2.37 -11.35 -5.78
C ASP A 93 2.30 -11.08 -7.27
N MET A 94 2.49 -9.83 -7.69
CA MET A 94 2.51 -9.45 -9.10
C MET A 94 3.69 -10.06 -9.86
N THR A 95 4.84 -10.18 -9.20
CA THR A 95 6.03 -10.84 -9.76
C THR A 95 5.80 -12.34 -9.93
N ASN A 96 5.24 -13.00 -8.92
CA ASN A 96 4.96 -14.43 -8.94
C ASN A 96 3.90 -14.81 -9.99
N ASN A 97 3.00 -13.89 -10.32
CA ASN A 97 1.99 -14.07 -11.36
C ASN A 97 2.43 -13.56 -12.75
N ALA A 98 3.69 -13.14 -12.92
CA ALA A 98 4.23 -12.57 -14.16
C ALA A 98 3.46 -11.32 -14.68
N GLU A 99 2.89 -10.52 -13.79
CA GLU A 99 2.10 -9.32 -14.11
C GLU A 99 2.76 -8.03 -13.61
N THR A 100 4.06 -7.90 -13.80
CA THR A 100 4.87 -6.80 -13.25
C THR A 100 4.66 -5.45 -13.94
N ALA A 101 3.98 -5.41 -15.09
CA ALA A 101 3.83 -4.19 -15.88
C ALA A 101 3.08 -3.08 -15.12
N PHE A 102 2.05 -3.42 -14.33
CA PHE A 102 1.31 -2.44 -13.54
C PHE A 102 2.19 -1.80 -12.46
N ILE A 103 2.85 -2.61 -11.64
CA ILE A 103 3.69 -2.11 -10.55
C ILE A 103 4.89 -1.30 -11.10
N GLY A 104 5.49 -1.75 -12.20
CA GLY A 104 6.60 -1.05 -12.84
C GLY A 104 6.20 0.27 -13.51
N ASN A 105 5.06 0.30 -14.21
CA ASN A 105 4.65 1.46 -14.97
C ASN A 105 3.85 2.49 -14.17
N ILE A 106 3.07 2.05 -13.17
CA ILE A 106 2.20 2.92 -12.39
C ILE A 106 2.78 3.19 -11.00
N LEU A 107 3.09 2.15 -10.22
CA LEU A 107 3.65 2.33 -8.88
C LEU A 107 5.15 2.68 -8.90
N LYS A 108 5.79 2.52 -10.06
CA LYS A 108 7.22 2.80 -10.28
C LYS A 108 8.13 2.06 -9.31
N CYS A 109 7.77 0.80 -9.02
CA CYS A 109 8.57 -0.08 -8.20
C CYS A 109 8.57 -1.50 -8.76
N ARG A 110 9.47 -2.33 -8.22
CA ARG A 110 9.52 -3.77 -8.45
C ARG A 110 9.83 -4.50 -7.16
N PHE A 111 9.53 -5.78 -7.11
CA PHE A 111 10.01 -6.66 -6.06
C PHE A 111 11.54 -6.76 -6.11
N ALA A 112 12.20 -6.62 -4.98
CA ALA A 112 13.64 -6.61 -4.86
C ALA A 112 14.16 -7.93 -4.27
N GLY A 113 15.04 -8.60 -4.99
CA GLY A 113 15.64 -9.85 -4.56
C GLY A 113 14.71 -11.06 -4.71
N ASP A 114 15.14 -12.17 -4.10
CA ASP A 114 14.46 -13.47 -4.20
C ASP A 114 13.54 -13.74 -3.00
N ASN A 115 13.64 -12.96 -1.94
CA ASN A 115 12.94 -13.17 -0.68
C ASN A 115 12.34 -11.86 -0.15
N ASN A 116 11.25 -12.01 0.61
CA ASN A 116 10.64 -10.93 1.38
C ASN A 116 11.51 -10.54 2.58
N SER A 117 11.30 -9.35 3.13
CA SER A 117 12.00 -8.89 4.33
C SER A 117 11.66 -9.73 5.56
N HIS A 118 12.65 -9.90 6.42
CA HIS A 118 12.48 -10.46 7.77
C HIS A 118 12.45 -9.37 8.86
N SER A 119 12.48 -8.11 8.47
CA SER A 119 12.42 -6.98 9.40
C SER A 119 11.05 -6.80 10.02
N GLU A 120 11.02 -6.25 11.22
CA GLU A 120 9.82 -5.73 11.89
C GLU A 120 9.91 -4.23 12.17
N SER A 121 10.92 -3.56 11.59
CA SER A 121 11.09 -2.12 11.70
C SER A 121 11.57 -1.50 10.42
N VAL A 122 11.19 -0.24 10.23
CA VAL A 122 11.60 0.61 9.12
C VAL A 122 12.11 1.94 9.64
N GLU A 123 13.01 2.57 8.87
CA GLU A 123 13.51 3.90 9.13
C GLU A 123 13.36 4.76 7.88
N GLY A 124 13.00 6.01 8.05
CA GLY A 124 12.83 7.00 7.00
C GLY A 124 11.86 8.09 7.43
N MET A 125 11.70 9.12 6.61
CA MET A 125 10.84 10.27 6.90
C MET A 125 11.10 10.89 8.29
N GLY A 126 12.36 10.85 8.77
CA GLY A 126 12.80 11.38 10.05
C GLY A 126 12.39 10.56 11.29
N THR A 127 11.95 9.32 11.12
CA THR A 127 11.51 8.47 12.23
C THR A 127 11.87 7.01 12.03
N LYS A 128 11.93 6.26 13.14
CA LYS A 128 12.01 4.80 13.15
C LYS A 128 10.67 4.24 13.64
N ILE A 129 10.14 3.27 12.91
CA ILE A 129 8.81 2.70 13.11
C ILE A 129 8.93 1.19 13.26
N GLN A 130 8.15 0.63 14.18
CA GLN A 130 7.96 -0.81 14.33
C GLN A 130 6.56 -1.20 13.88
N PHE A 131 6.44 -2.38 13.28
CA PHE A 131 5.16 -2.95 12.88
C PHE A 131 5.01 -4.41 13.36
N TYR A 132 3.76 -4.88 13.42
CA TYR A 132 3.48 -6.26 13.84
C TYR A 132 3.83 -7.25 12.73
N ARG A 133 4.85 -8.07 12.99
CA ARG A 133 5.26 -9.15 12.11
C ARG A 133 4.76 -10.53 12.58
N THR A 134 4.37 -10.66 13.83
CA THR A 134 3.81 -11.88 14.42
C THR A 134 2.35 -11.70 14.77
N ILE A 135 1.59 -12.80 14.81
CA ILE A 135 0.17 -12.79 15.22
C ILE A 135 0.05 -12.18 16.61
N ASN A 136 -0.94 -11.33 16.79
CA ASN A 136 -1.29 -10.69 18.03
C ASN A 136 -2.82 -10.51 18.13
N GLU A 137 -3.31 -10.13 19.31
CA GLU A 137 -4.75 -9.99 19.57
C GLU A 137 -5.41 -8.85 18.80
N LYS A 138 -4.64 -7.88 18.34
CA LYS A 138 -5.15 -6.63 17.73
C LYS A 138 -5.07 -6.62 16.22
N HIS A 139 -4.08 -7.30 15.64
CA HIS A 139 -3.82 -7.22 14.20
C HIS A 139 -3.41 -8.58 13.65
N TYR A 140 -3.63 -8.77 12.36
CA TYR A 140 -2.92 -9.82 11.62
C TYR A 140 -1.43 -9.48 11.55
N ALA A 141 -0.63 -10.43 11.14
CA ALA A 141 0.82 -10.26 11.07
C ALA A 141 1.28 -9.98 9.63
N ALA A 142 2.17 -9.03 9.46
CA ALA A 142 2.90 -8.83 8.21
C ALA A 142 4.10 -9.82 8.16
N TYR A 143 3.84 -11.10 7.94
CA TYR A 143 4.88 -12.16 8.01
C TYR A 143 6.01 -11.98 7.03
N SER A 144 5.70 -11.55 5.82
CA SER A 144 6.62 -11.52 4.68
C SER A 144 6.46 -10.21 3.94
N PRO A 145 6.81 -9.06 4.57
CA PRO A 145 6.70 -7.77 3.91
C PRO A 145 7.62 -7.71 2.69
N ASP A 146 7.16 -7.04 1.64
CA ASP A 146 7.87 -6.96 0.37
C ASP A 146 9.10 -6.07 0.45
N ASN A 147 10.21 -6.57 -0.08
CA ASN A 147 11.36 -5.77 -0.45
C ASN A 147 11.07 -5.06 -1.77
N LEU A 148 11.23 -3.75 -1.80
CA LEU A 148 10.96 -2.94 -2.99
C LEU A 148 12.25 -2.40 -3.60
N THR A 149 12.19 -2.06 -4.88
CA THR A 149 13.19 -1.25 -5.57
C THR A 149 12.48 -0.18 -6.38
N ALA A 150 12.91 1.05 -6.24
CA ALA A 150 12.40 2.17 -7.03
C ALA A 150 12.83 2.06 -8.51
N LEU A 151 11.95 2.49 -9.43
CA LEU A 151 12.19 2.51 -10.86
C LEU A 151 12.08 3.93 -11.44
N GLY A 152 12.93 4.24 -12.40
CA GLY A 152 12.93 5.56 -13.05
C GLY A 152 13.24 6.68 -12.06
N ASN A 153 12.36 7.67 -11.97
CA ASN A 153 12.46 8.82 -11.03
C ASN A 153 11.71 8.59 -9.71
N ALA A 154 11.26 7.37 -9.44
CA ALA A 154 10.81 7.03 -8.09
C ALA A 154 12.01 6.93 -7.14
N PHE A 155 11.75 7.07 -5.86
CA PHE A 155 12.79 7.06 -4.84
C PHE A 155 12.34 6.34 -3.57
N PRO A 156 13.27 5.70 -2.83
CA PRO A 156 12.95 5.06 -1.57
C PRO A 156 12.67 6.12 -0.49
N VAL A 157 11.65 5.87 0.34
CA VAL A 157 11.24 6.76 1.44
C VAL A 157 11.32 6.09 2.80
N LEU A 158 11.24 4.76 2.85
CA LEU A 158 11.45 3.95 4.04
C LEU A 158 12.37 2.78 3.70
N ARG A 159 13.20 2.39 4.67
CA ARG A 159 14.10 1.26 4.57
C ARG A 159 13.96 0.33 5.75
N TYR A 160 13.95 -0.97 5.49
CA TYR A 160 14.02 -1.99 6.53
C TYR A 160 15.38 -2.01 7.21
N ASN A 161 15.46 -2.55 8.43
CA ASN A 161 16.73 -2.71 9.13
C ASN A 161 17.65 -3.78 8.52
N ASP A 162 17.15 -4.61 7.61
CA ASP A 162 17.94 -5.54 6.79
C ASP A 162 18.50 -4.89 5.50
N GLY A 163 18.25 -3.59 5.30
CA GLY A 163 18.85 -2.76 4.24
C GLY A 163 18.04 -2.64 2.96
N TYR A 164 16.93 -3.37 2.81
CA TYR A 164 16.04 -3.24 1.65
C TYR A 164 15.08 -2.06 1.78
N ASP A 165 14.62 -1.54 0.64
CA ASP A 165 13.61 -0.50 0.65
C ASP A 165 12.24 -1.07 1.02
N ALA A 166 11.61 -0.44 2.00
CA ALA A 166 10.29 -0.80 2.54
C ALA A 166 9.15 -0.01 1.92
N ALA A 167 9.45 1.18 1.40
CA ALA A 167 8.48 1.99 0.69
C ALA A 167 9.17 2.83 -0.38
N VAL A 168 8.43 3.04 -1.47
CA VAL A 168 8.85 3.80 -2.64
C VAL A 168 7.82 4.87 -2.92
N ALA A 169 8.28 6.09 -3.20
CA ALA A 169 7.46 7.20 -3.64
C ALA A 169 7.80 7.62 -5.07
N TYR A 170 6.79 8.04 -5.81
CA TYR A 170 6.93 8.59 -7.16
C TYR A 170 6.18 9.90 -7.28
N LYS A 171 6.85 10.92 -7.83
CA LYS A 171 6.28 12.21 -8.17
C LYS A 171 6.45 12.44 -9.67
N GLY A 172 5.38 12.24 -10.42
CA GLY A 172 5.29 12.56 -11.84
C GLY A 172 4.66 13.91 -12.10
N ASN A 173 4.47 14.22 -13.37
CA ASN A 173 3.77 15.44 -13.77
C ASN A 173 2.25 15.31 -13.55
N ASP A 174 1.71 14.12 -13.79
CA ASP A 174 0.26 13.88 -13.79
C ASP A 174 -0.23 13.30 -12.46
N TYR A 175 0.56 12.43 -11.82
CA TYR A 175 0.16 11.75 -10.59
C TYR A 175 1.34 11.46 -9.68
N ARG A 176 1.02 11.11 -8.44
CA ARG A 176 1.98 10.65 -7.43
C ARG A 176 1.55 9.31 -6.85
N THR A 177 2.51 8.48 -6.46
CA THR A 177 2.25 7.26 -5.71
C THR A 177 3.13 7.17 -4.48
N PHE A 178 2.59 6.57 -3.42
CA PHE A 178 3.33 6.16 -2.24
C PHE A 178 3.01 4.69 -1.99
N THR A 179 4.00 3.82 -2.16
CA THR A 179 3.82 2.37 -2.10
C THR A 179 4.62 1.80 -0.94
N MET A 180 3.94 1.12 0.00
CA MET A 180 4.56 0.43 1.12
C MET A 180 4.51 -1.09 0.90
N GLY A 181 5.62 -1.77 1.11
CA GLY A 181 5.75 -3.22 1.07
C GLY A 181 5.30 -3.91 2.36
N PHE A 182 4.68 -3.20 3.28
CA PHE A 182 4.04 -3.71 4.49
C PHE A 182 2.75 -2.94 4.77
N PRO A 183 1.78 -3.54 5.48
CA PRO A 183 0.50 -2.89 5.76
C PRO A 183 0.65 -1.73 6.74
N PHE A 184 0.11 -0.58 6.39
CA PHE A 184 0.13 0.62 7.23
C PHE A 184 -0.53 0.38 8.60
N GLU A 185 -1.64 -0.32 8.63
CA GLU A 185 -2.39 -0.64 9.84
C GLU A 185 -1.62 -1.53 10.83
N CYS A 186 -0.55 -2.20 10.38
CA CYS A 186 0.32 -2.99 11.25
C CYS A 186 1.35 -2.16 12.03
N ILE A 187 1.44 -0.86 11.83
CA ILE A 187 2.33 0.02 12.61
C ILE A 187 1.89 -0.01 14.10
N LYS A 188 2.84 -0.29 14.99
CA LYS A 188 2.55 -0.51 16.44
C LYS A 188 2.13 0.76 17.18
N ASP A 189 2.71 1.89 16.84
CA ASP A 189 2.56 3.17 17.54
C ASP A 189 1.59 4.08 16.78
N THR A 190 0.46 4.41 17.39
CA THR A 190 -0.59 5.26 16.80
C THR A 190 -0.09 6.67 16.47
N GLN A 191 0.80 7.25 17.28
CA GLN A 191 1.34 8.58 17.00
C GLN A 191 2.24 8.56 15.76
N LYS A 192 2.97 7.45 15.56
CA LYS A 192 3.77 7.24 14.36
C LYS A 192 2.92 6.95 13.13
N GLN A 193 1.80 6.22 13.28
CA GLN A 193 0.80 6.08 12.22
C GLN A 193 0.29 7.46 11.78
N HIS A 194 -0.12 8.31 12.72
CA HIS A 194 -0.62 9.65 12.44
C HIS A 194 0.44 10.54 11.78
N SER A 195 1.66 10.53 12.29
CA SER A 195 2.77 11.30 11.71
C SER A 195 3.13 10.83 10.31
N MET A 196 3.16 9.51 10.08
CA MET A 196 3.43 8.95 8.76
C MET A 196 2.33 9.29 7.76
N MET A 197 1.05 9.12 8.14
CA MET A 197 -0.07 9.45 7.26
C MET A 197 -0.05 10.94 6.87
N ARG A 198 0.28 11.83 7.79
CA ARG A 198 0.46 13.26 7.48
C ARG A 198 1.53 13.47 6.43
N GLY A 199 2.68 12.82 6.55
CA GLY A 199 3.75 12.89 5.55
C GLY A 199 3.33 12.33 4.19
N ILE A 200 2.59 11.22 4.17
CA ILE A 200 2.03 10.61 2.95
C ILE A 200 1.04 11.57 2.28
N LEU A 201 0.12 12.15 3.03
CA LEU A 201 -0.89 13.09 2.49
C LEU A 201 -0.25 14.37 1.97
N ASN A 202 0.69 14.95 2.69
CA ASN A 202 1.45 16.11 2.21
C ASN A 202 2.15 15.78 0.88
N PHE A 203 2.80 14.63 0.79
CA PHE A 203 3.46 14.23 -0.44
C PHE A 203 2.49 14.02 -1.60
N LEU A 204 1.33 13.39 -1.37
CA LEU A 204 0.38 13.05 -2.43
C LEU A 204 -0.52 14.21 -2.85
N LEU A 205 -0.82 15.17 -1.96
CA LEU A 205 -1.85 16.21 -2.20
C LEU A 205 -1.29 17.63 -2.37
N GLU A 206 0.00 17.87 -2.06
CA GLU A 206 0.69 19.14 -2.26
C GLU A 206 1.52 19.15 -3.55
#